data_67112c965663fcf3d2428230b504e5cc
#
_entry.id   67112c965663fcf3d2428230b504e5cc
#
_cell.length_a   1.000
_cell.length_b   1.000
_cell.length_c   1.000
_cell.angle_alpha   90.00
_cell.angle_beta   90.00
_cell.angle_gamma   90.00
#
_symmetry.space_group_name_H-M   'P 1'
#
loop_
_entity.id
_entity.type
_entity.pdbx_description
1 polymer ?
#
loop_
_entity_poly.entity_id
_entity_poly.type
_entity_poly.pdbx_seq_one_letter_code
_entity_poly.pdbx_strand_id
1 'polypeptide(L)'
;GGSILSHDHFQGGHYTFAMAKAPIEQHVVLSGFEDVEAGIVKWPLSVLRIRHKDSNRLVDLATHVLEVWRGYTDEAAFIYAETNGEPHNTITPIARKVGDIYELDLTLRNNITTEEHPLGVYHPHAEYHHIKKENIGLIEVMGLAVLPSRLKKEMESLAECLVNKKDIASVEELKKHAAWVEGFLPKYTEITQENVWNILEKEVGEVFVKVLEDAGVYKCSEDRKSTRLNSSHSRIAYAGV
;
A
#
# COMPACT_ATOMS: atom_id res chain seq x y z
N GLY A 1 8.41 -5.75 6.75
CA GLY A 1 9.04 -6.95 6.40
C GLY A 1 9.99 -6.82 5.23
N GLY A 2 11.28 -6.87 5.49
CA GLY A 2 12.29 -7.01 4.46
C GLY A 2 12.61 -8.48 4.23
N SER A 3 13.17 -8.81 3.06
CA SER A 3 13.67 -10.14 2.75
C SER A 3 14.96 -10.51 3.49
N ILE A 4 15.60 -9.53 4.16
CA ILE A 4 16.83 -9.72 4.94
C ILE A 4 16.49 -9.56 6.42
N LEU A 5 16.61 -10.65 7.18
CA LEU A 5 16.26 -10.70 8.60
C LEU A 5 17.47 -10.64 9.54
N SER A 6 18.68 -10.75 9.00
CA SER A 6 19.92 -10.83 9.78
C SER A 6 20.53 -9.48 10.15
N HIS A 7 20.11 -8.40 9.49
CA HIS A 7 20.57 -7.03 9.77
C HIS A 7 19.60 -5.98 9.24
N ASP A 8 19.69 -4.78 9.78
CA ASP A 8 18.98 -3.62 9.23
C ASP A 8 19.60 -3.19 7.90
N HIS A 9 18.75 -2.76 6.97
CA HIS A 9 19.17 -2.20 5.69
C HIS A 9 18.30 -1.03 5.30
N PHE A 10 18.87 -0.12 4.54
CA PHE A 10 18.22 1.11 4.09
C PHE A 10 18.23 1.17 2.57
N GLN A 11 17.16 1.68 2.00
CA GLN A 11 17.09 2.03 0.58
C GLN A 11 17.05 3.55 0.47
N GLY A 12 17.92 4.11 -0.35
CA GLY A 12 18.02 5.55 -0.54
C GLY A 12 18.17 5.93 -2.01
N GLY A 13 17.78 7.15 -2.34
CA GLY A 13 17.86 7.70 -3.68
C GLY A 13 17.17 9.07 -3.79
N HIS A 14 17.17 9.63 -5.01
CA HIS A 14 16.55 10.93 -5.29
C HIS A 14 15.35 10.86 -6.25
N TYR A 15 14.84 9.65 -6.49
CA TYR A 15 13.62 9.49 -7.29
C TYR A 15 12.40 9.99 -6.52
N THR A 16 11.57 10.80 -7.18
CA THR A 16 10.34 11.33 -6.59
C THR A 16 9.18 10.39 -6.83
N PHE A 17 8.87 9.57 -5.83
CA PHE A 17 7.76 8.62 -5.87
C PHE A 17 6.39 9.32 -5.80
N ALA A 18 5.34 8.62 -6.27
CA ALA A 18 3.97 9.12 -6.25
C ALA A 18 3.50 9.48 -4.83
N MET A 19 3.86 8.69 -3.81
CA MET A 19 3.54 8.97 -2.41
C MET A 19 4.06 10.35 -1.94
N ALA A 20 5.24 10.78 -2.38
CA ALA A 20 5.79 12.09 -2.01
C ALA A 20 4.92 13.26 -2.48
N LYS A 21 4.14 13.07 -3.56
CA LYS A 21 3.23 14.06 -4.14
C LYS A 21 1.81 13.97 -3.57
N ALA A 22 1.49 12.91 -2.83
CA ALA A 22 0.17 12.70 -2.28
C ALA A 22 -0.13 13.75 -1.21
N PRO A 23 -1.32 14.39 -1.23
CA PRO A 23 -1.68 15.39 -0.25
C PRO A 23 -2.05 14.77 1.10
N ILE A 24 -1.93 15.55 2.17
CA ILE A 24 -2.58 15.26 3.43
C ILE A 24 -4.08 15.50 3.22
N GLU A 25 -4.91 14.48 3.46
CA GLU A 25 -6.37 14.60 3.37
C GLU A 25 -7.01 15.04 4.69
N GLN A 26 -6.32 14.77 5.82
CA GLN A 26 -6.78 15.16 7.14
C GLN A 26 -5.60 15.50 8.04
N HIS A 27 -5.56 16.74 8.54
CA HIS A 27 -4.62 17.14 9.55
C HIS A 27 -5.03 16.63 10.93
N VAL A 28 -4.05 16.25 11.73
CA VAL A 28 -4.21 15.81 13.12
C VAL A 28 -3.27 16.58 14.02
N VAL A 29 -3.70 16.85 15.23
CA VAL A 29 -2.86 17.45 16.29
C VAL A 29 -2.58 16.36 17.31
N LEU A 30 -1.31 16.11 17.58
CA LEU A 30 -0.88 15.09 18.52
C LEU A 30 -0.43 15.77 19.83
N SER A 31 -1.01 15.33 20.96
CA SER A 31 -0.72 15.92 22.27
C SER A 31 0.76 15.76 22.62
N GLY A 32 1.38 16.84 23.10
CA GLY A 32 2.82 16.91 23.37
C GLY A 32 3.69 17.12 22.12
N PHE A 33 3.07 17.17 20.91
CA PHE A 33 3.72 17.39 19.62
C PHE A 33 2.97 18.40 18.75
N GLU A 34 2.34 19.38 19.37
CA GLU A 34 1.52 20.41 18.70
C GLU A 34 2.35 21.30 17.75
N ASP A 35 3.66 21.29 17.91
CA ASP A 35 4.63 21.97 17.05
C ASP A 35 4.95 21.18 15.76
N VAL A 36 4.59 19.91 15.68
CA VAL A 36 4.81 19.04 14.52
C VAL A 36 3.58 19.05 13.61
N GLU A 37 3.76 19.40 12.34
CA GLU A 37 2.70 19.20 11.34
C GLU A 37 2.47 17.70 11.16
N ALA A 38 1.25 17.22 11.41
CA ALA A 38 0.89 15.82 11.26
C ALA A 38 -0.43 15.67 10.51
N GLY A 39 -0.55 14.57 9.73
CA GLY A 39 -1.80 14.28 9.02
C GLY A 39 -1.81 12.97 8.26
N ILE A 40 -3.01 12.53 7.95
CA ILE A 40 -3.26 11.30 7.18
C ILE A 40 -3.09 11.63 5.70
N VAL A 41 -2.28 10.84 5.01
CA VAL A 41 -2.04 10.99 3.57
C VAL A 41 -3.16 10.34 2.77
N LYS A 42 -3.60 11.01 1.71
CA LYS A 42 -4.51 10.41 0.71
C LYS A 42 -3.73 9.38 -0.10
N TRP A 43 -3.71 8.15 0.41
CA TRP A 43 -2.93 7.04 -0.12
C TRP A 43 -3.67 5.71 0.05
N PRO A 44 -3.48 4.69 -0.81
CA PRO A 44 -4.11 3.38 -0.64
C PRO A 44 -3.77 2.68 0.67
N LEU A 45 -2.52 2.85 1.14
CA LEU A 45 -2.07 2.38 2.46
C LEU A 45 -2.39 3.41 3.55
N SER A 46 -2.41 2.97 4.81
CA SER A 46 -2.59 3.85 5.97
C SER A 46 -1.27 4.51 6.33
N VAL A 47 -1.17 5.81 6.05
CA VAL A 47 0.06 6.60 6.21
C VAL A 47 -0.19 7.84 7.05
N LEU A 48 0.57 7.97 8.14
CA LEU A 48 0.69 9.21 8.92
C LEU A 48 1.94 9.95 8.43
N ARG A 49 1.77 11.16 7.87
CA ARG A 49 2.86 12.06 7.50
C ARG A 49 3.11 13.04 8.62
N ILE A 50 4.37 13.19 9.02
CA ILE A 50 4.82 14.17 10.02
C ILE A 50 5.94 15.01 9.44
N ARG A 51 5.95 16.33 9.79
CA ARG A 51 6.89 17.32 9.26
C ARG A 51 7.37 18.26 10.33
N HIS A 52 8.68 18.50 10.37
CA HIS A 52 9.29 19.49 11.27
C HIS A 52 10.67 19.93 10.76
N LYS A 53 11.17 21.09 11.22
CA LYS A 53 12.54 21.56 10.92
C LYS A 53 13.60 20.79 11.68
N ASP A 54 13.30 20.35 12.89
CA ASP A 54 14.18 19.53 13.72
C ASP A 54 13.89 18.06 13.49
N SER A 55 14.87 17.33 12.98
CA SER A 55 14.77 15.87 12.74
C SER A 55 14.63 15.07 14.03
N ASN A 56 15.21 15.53 15.16
CA ASN A 56 15.09 14.82 16.43
C ASN A 56 13.63 14.83 16.90
N ARG A 57 12.94 15.96 16.73
CA ARG A 57 11.53 16.07 17.08
C ARG A 57 10.65 15.09 16.29
N LEU A 58 10.98 14.83 15.01
CA LEU A 58 10.31 13.79 14.21
C LEU A 58 10.64 12.37 14.70
N VAL A 59 11.89 12.12 15.10
CA VAL A 59 12.29 10.81 15.65
C VAL A 59 11.56 10.52 16.94
N ASP A 60 11.46 11.52 17.85
CA ASP A 60 10.73 11.37 19.11
C ASP A 60 9.26 11.02 18.87
N LEU A 61 8.58 11.77 17.98
CA LEU A 61 7.19 11.48 17.63
C LEU A 61 7.03 10.12 16.93
N ALA A 62 7.90 9.80 15.98
CA ALA A 62 7.83 8.53 15.25
C ALA A 62 8.04 7.33 16.19
N THR A 63 8.94 7.47 17.16
CA THR A 63 9.17 6.44 18.19
C THR A 63 7.92 6.26 19.04
N HIS A 64 7.32 7.35 19.49
CA HIS A 64 6.08 7.32 20.26
C HIS A 64 4.93 6.66 19.47
N VAL A 65 4.73 7.05 18.20
CA VAL A 65 3.73 6.43 17.31
C VAL A 65 3.99 4.92 17.15
N LEU A 66 5.24 4.50 16.99
CA LEU A 66 5.59 3.08 16.87
C LEU A 66 5.28 2.31 18.17
N GLU A 67 5.59 2.86 19.34
CA GLU A 67 5.30 2.24 20.64
C GLU A 67 3.80 2.07 20.84
N VAL A 68 3.01 3.11 20.58
CA VAL A 68 1.54 3.05 20.65
C VAL A 68 1.00 2.03 19.64
N TRP A 69 1.48 2.06 18.40
CA TRP A 69 1.03 1.15 17.36
C TRP A 69 1.33 -0.32 17.69
N ARG A 70 2.49 -0.62 18.25
CA ARG A 70 2.87 -1.98 18.64
C ARG A 70 1.89 -2.60 19.64
N GLY A 71 1.33 -1.83 20.53
CA GLY A 71 0.34 -2.30 21.52
C GLY A 71 -1.11 -2.14 21.09
N TYR A 72 -1.38 -1.64 19.87
CA TYR A 72 -2.71 -1.27 19.45
C TYR A 72 -3.52 -2.45 18.89
N THR A 73 -4.73 -2.65 19.43
CA THR A 73 -5.71 -3.63 18.94
C THR A 73 -7.01 -2.92 18.58
N ASP A 74 -7.56 -3.21 17.40
CA ASP A 74 -8.88 -2.79 16.95
C ASP A 74 -9.59 -3.99 16.29
N GLU A 75 -10.38 -4.71 17.09
CA GLU A 75 -11.09 -5.91 16.64
C GLU A 75 -12.06 -5.64 15.51
N ALA A 76 -12.68 -4.45 15.48
CA ALA A 76 -13.61 -4.07 14.41
C ALA A 76 -12.92 -3.92 13.04
N ALA A 77 -11.63 -3.57 13.04
CA ALA A 77 -10.79 -3.51 11.85
C ALA A 77 -9.95 -4.78 11.64
N PHE A 78 -10.10 -5.80 12.50
CA PHE A 78 -9.30 -7.01 12.54
C PHE A 78 -7.80 -6.75 12.76
N ILE A 79 -7.48 -5.68 13.50
CA ILE A 79 -6.11 -5.34 13.88
C ILE A 79 -5.86 -5.91 15.28
N TYR A 80 -4.91 -6.81 15.40
CA TYR A 80 -4.44 -7.35 16.67
C TYR A 80 -2.96 -7.01 16.82
N ALA A 81 -2.60 -6.48 18.01
CA ALA A 81 -1.22 -6.18 18.33
C ALA A 81 -0.37 -7.45 18.36
N GLU A 82 -0.98 -8.53 18.86
CA GLU A 82 -0.32 -9.81 19.04
C GLU A 82 -1.35 -10.95 19.05
N THR A 83 -0.94 -12.16 18.62
CA THR A 83 -1.68 -13.41 18.84
C THR A 83 -0.73 -14.50 19.29
N ASN A 84 -1.05 -15.18 20.41
CA ASN A 84 -0.24 -16.26 20.99
C ASN A 84 1.23 -15.87 21.27
N GLY A 85 1.49 -14.60 21.61
CA GLY A 85 2.82 -14.06 21.87
C GLY A 85 3.59 -13.64 20.62
N GLU A 86 2.98 -13.70 19.43
CA GLU A 86 3.57 -13.23 18.18
C GLU A 86 3.08 -11.81 17.87
N PRO A 87 3.98 -10.80 17.80
CA PRO A 87 3.61 -9.41 17.51
C PRO A 87 3.32 -9.21 16.03
N HIS A 88 2.29 -8.41 15.73
CA HIS A 88 1.84 -8.17 14.36
C HIS A 88 2.07 -6.76 13.85
N ASN A 89 2.05 -5.76 14.73
CA ASN A 89 2.12 -4.37 14.33
C ASN A 89 3.56 -3.89 14.13
N THR A 90 3.80 -3.25 12.98
CA THR A 90 5.06 -2.58 12.68
C THR A 90 4.81 -1.35 11.79
N ILE A 91 5.85 -0.56 11.53
CA ILE A 91 5.80 0.62 10.67
C ILE A 91 6.88 0.50 9.59
N THR A 92 6.55 0.91 8.37
CA THR A 92 7.54 1.16 7.32
C THR A 92 7.77 2.68 7.26
N PRO A 93 8.89 3.20 7.79
CA PRO A 93 9.20 4.62 7.76
C PRO A 93 9.84 5.04 6.45
N ILE A 94 9.44 6.20 5.92
CA ILE A 94 10.00 6.77 4.67
C ILE A 94 10.35 8.23 4.94
N ALA A 95 11.65 8.51 4.97
CA ALA A 95 12.17 9.84 5.27
C ALA A 95 12.50 10.63 4.00
N ARG A 96 12.17 11.93 4.01
CA ARG A 96 12.51 12.89 2.97
C ARG A 96 12.92 14.23 3.58
N LYS A 97 13.62 15.05 2.79
CA LYS A 97 13.87 16.44 3.10
C LYS A 97 13.37 17.32 1.96
N VAL A 98 12.51 18.28 2.26
CA VAL A 98 11.92 19.22 1.30
C VAL A 98 12.30 20.65 1.75
N GLY A 99 13.28 21.25 1.07
CA GLY A 99 13.90 22.49 1.55
C GLY A 99 14.52 22.28 2.93
N ASP A 100 14.09 23.08 3.93
CA ASP A 100 14.57 22.98 5.31
C ASP A 100 13.70 22.10 6.21
N ILE A 101 12.64 21.51 5.65
CA ILE A 101 11.70 20.67 6.40
C ILE A 101 12.07 19.19 6.22
N TYR A 102 12.20 18.48 7.32
CA TYR A 102 12.22 17.02 7.32
C TYR A 102 10.77 16.51 7.28
N GLU A 103 10.54 15.49 6.48
CA GLU A 103 9.27 14.81 6.33
C GLU A 103 9.45 13.31 6.56
N LEU A 104 8.58 12.71 7.34
CA LEU A 104 8.58 11.28 7.61
C LEU A 104 7.17 10.75 7.39
N ASP A 105 7.03 9.79 6.47
CA ASP A 105 5.82 9.01 6.28
C ASP A 105 5.92 7.71 7.08
N LEU A 106 4.98 7.51 7.99
CA LEU A 106 4.87 6.32 8.82
C LEU A 106 3.74 5.45 8.26
N THR A 107 4.10 4.45 7.45
CA THR A 107 3.13 3.49 6.90
C THR A 107 2.87 2.40 7.92
N LEU A 108 1.63 2.33 8.42
CA LEU A 108 1.21 1.31 9.38
C LEU A 108 1.08 -0.06 8.70
N ARG A 109 1.64 -1.09 9.32
CA ARG A 109 1.64 -2.46 8.81
C ARG A 109 1.21 -3.43 9.91
N ASN A 110 0.57 -4.52 9.48
CA ASN A 110 0.22 -5.65 10.36
C ASN A 110 0.42 -6.95 9.56
N ASN A 111 0.99 -7.98 10.18
CA ASN A 111 1.36 -9.24 9.51
C ASN A 111 0.49 -10.43 9.95
N ILE A 112 -0.66 -10.17 10.59
CA ILE A 112 -1.55 -11.25 11.03
C ILE A 112 -1.97 -12.14 9.87
N THR A 113 -2.00 -13.44 10.12
CA THR A 113 -2.48 -14.47 9.18
C THR A 113 -3.73 -15.16 9.71
N THR A 114 -4.51 -15.75 8.81
CA THR A 114 -5.65 -16.61 9.13
C THR A 114 -5.64 -17.84 8.21
N GLU A 115 -6.49 -18.81 8.47
CA GLU A 115 -6.65 -19.97 7.57
C GLU A 115 -7.11 -19.52 6.18
N GLU A 116 -7.98 -18.49 6.09
CA GLU A 116 -8.43 -17.91 4.83
C GLU A 116 -7.34 -17.08 4.13
N HIS A 117 -6.49 -16.41 4.92
CA HIS A 117 -5.40 -15.55 4.43
C HIS A 117 -4.03 -16.01 4.96
N PRO A 118 -3.51 -17.16 4.48
CA PRO A 118 -2.28 -17.75 5.01
C PRO A 118 -1.01 -16.93 4.68
N LEU A 119 -1.07 -16.03 3.70
CA LEU A 119 0.00 -15.11 3.34
C LEU A 119 -0.07 -13.77 4.09
N GLY A 120 -1.18 -13.52 4.80
CA GLY A 120 -1.47 -12.29 5.53
C GLY A 120 -2.84 -11.73 5.19
N VAL A 121 -3.54 -11.21 6.20
CA VAL A 121 -4.82 -10.49 6.01
C VAL A 121 -4.59 -9.16 5.27
N TYR A 122 -3.45 -8.52 5.57
CA TYR A 122 -2.99 -7.27 4.94
C TYR A 122 -1.91 -7.55 3.89
N HIS A 123 -2.28 -8.37 2.91
CA HIS A 123 -1.43 -8.89 1.83
C HIS A 123 -2.26 -8.89 0.53
N PRO A 124 -1.64 -8.81 -0.66
CA PRO A 124 -2.38 -8.94 -1.93
C PRO A 124 -3.27 -10.17 -1.93
N HIS A 125 -4.57 -10.00 -2.15
CA HIS A 125 -5.53 -11.09 -2.14
C HIS A 125 -5.45 -11.94 -3.40
N ALA A 126 -5.95 -13.17 -3.33
CA ALA A 126 -5.80 -14.21 -4.36
C ALA A 126 -6.27 -13.76 -5.76
N GLU A 127 -7.28 -12.90 -5.83
CA GLU A 127 -7.82 -12.37 -7.09
C GLU A 127 -6.80 -11.53 -7.88
N TYR A 128 -5.81 -10.92 -7.20
CA TYR A 128 -4.76 -10.11 -7.82
C TYR A 128 -3.45 -10.86 -8.05
N HIS A 129 -3.36 -12.15 -7.63
CA HIS A 129 -2.13 -12.94 -7.75
C HIS A 129 -1.69 -13.20 -9.19
N HIS A 130 -2.59 -13.05 -10.15
CA HIS A 130 -2.22 -13.09 -11.57
C HIS A 130 -1.29 -11.94 -11.97
N ILE A 131 -1.34 -10.80 -11.29
CA ILE A 131 -0.45 -9.64 -11.45
C ILE A 131 0.62 -9.62 -10.36
N LYS A 132 0.21 -9.62 -9.08
CA LYS A 132 1.11 -9.47 -7.93
C LYS A 132 0.71 -10.40 -6.78
N LYS A 133 1.59 -11.33 -6.43
CA LYS A 133 1.43 -12.26 -5.31
C LYS A 133 2.40 -11.98 -4.17
N GLU A 134 3.58 -11.43 -4.50
CA GLU A 134 4.68 -11.23 -3.57
C GLU A 134 4.38 -10.14 -2.55
N ASN A 135 5.07 -10.18 -1.42
CA ASN A 135 4.99 -9.15 -0.37
C ASN A 135 5.27 -7.74 -0.92
N ILE A 136 4.57 -6.76 -0.39
CA ILE A 136 4.73 -5.35 -0.73
C ILE A 136 5.95 -4.78 0.00
N GLY A 137 6.99 -4.45 -0.74
CA GLY A 137 8.23 -3.84 -0.27
C GLY A 137 8.17 -2.31 -0.22
N LEU A 138 9.27 -1.68 0.23
CA LEU A 138 9.36 -0.24 0.44
C LEU A 138 9.08 0.58 -0.85
N ILE A 139 9.65 0.18 -1.98
CA ILE A 139 9.49 0.88 -3.26
C ILE A 139 8.02 0.85 -3.71
N GLU A 140 7.36 -0.29 -3.51
CA GLU A 140 5.95 -0.48 -3.85
C GLU A 140 5.02 0.31 -2.93
N VAL A 141 5.34 0.37 -1.62
CA VAL A 141 4.65 1.23 -0.66
C VAL A 141 4.63 2.68 -1.14
N MET A 142 5.72 3.15 -1.78
CA MET A 142 5.84 4.50 -2.34
C MET A 142 5.15 4.69 -3.70
N GLY A 143 4.53 3.64 -4.26
CA GLY A 143 3.71 3.71 -5.47
C GLY A 143 4.42 3.37 -6.78
N LEU A 144 5.56 2.70 -6.74
CA LEU A 144 6.20 2.15 -7.94
C LEU A 144 6.03 0.63 -7.96
N ALA A 145 5.23 0.11 -8.88
CA ALA A 145 5.00 -1.32 -9.02
C ALA A 145 6.29 -2.07 -9.39
N VAL A 146 6.72 -2.97 -8.52
CA VAL A 146 7.76 -3.96 -8.83
C VAL A 146 7.05 -5.26 -9.15
N LEU A 147 6.99 -5.59 -10.43
CA LEU A 147 6.20 -6.71 -10.95
C LEU A 147 7.12 -7.91 -11.27
N PRO A 148 6.60 -9.16 -11.16
CA PRO A 148 7.38 -10.35 -11.48
C PRO A 148 7.82 -10.35 -12.95
N SER A 149 9.03 -10.84 -13.23
CA SER A 149 9.62 -10.85 -14.57
C SER A 149 8.77 -11.60 -15.62
N ARG A 150 8.02 -12.64 -15.18
CA ARG A 150 7.07 -13.37 -16.04
C ARG A 150 6.05 -12.45 -16.70
N LEU A 151 5.61 -11.41 -15.99
CA LEU A 151 4.52 -10.54 -16.43
C LEU A 151 4.86 -9.79 -17.72
N LYS A 152 6.14 -9.51 -17.96
CA LYS A 152 6.56 -8.86 -19.22
C LYS A 152 6.13 -9.70 -20.44
N LYS A 153 6.49 -10.99 -20.46
CA LYS A 153 6.13 -11.90 -21.57
C LYS A 153 4.63 -12.16 -21.64
N GLU A 154 3.99 -12.32 -20.48
CA GLU A 154 2.54 -12.49 -20.41
C GLU A 154 1.80 -11.29 -20.98
N MET A 155 2.23 -10.06 -20.71
CA MET A 155 1.62 -8.85 -21.26
C MET A 155 1.91 -8.67 -22.76
N GLU A 156 3.09 -9.08 -23.26
CA GLU A 156 3.39 -9.13 -24.69
C GLU A 156 2.40 -10.08 -25.42
N SER A 157 2.25 -11.30 -24.93
CA SER A 157 1.29 -12.28 -25.49
C SER A 157 -0.16 -11.80 -25.36
N LEU A 158 -0.50 -11.16 -24.23
CA LEU A 158 -1.85 -10.63 -24.01
C LEU A 158 -2.17 -9.48 -24.97
N ALA A 159 -1.22 -8.56 -25.21
CA ALA A 159 -1.37 -7.47 -26.15
C ALA A 159 -1.66 -8.01 -27.56
N GLU A 160 -0.90 -9.04 -28.01
CA GLU A 160 -1.13 -9.68 -29.30
C GLU A 160 -2.54 -10.32 -29.39
N CYS A 161 -2.97 -11.01 -28.33
CA CYS A 161 -4.29 -11.62 -28.29
C CYS A 161 -5.41 -10.58 -28.37
N LEU A 162 -5.30 -9.47 -27.62
CA LEU A 162 -6.28 -8.39 -27.57
C LEU A 162 -6.45 -7.72 -28.94
N VAL A 163 -5.33 -7.36 -29.59
CA VAL A 163 -5.35 -6.73 -30.92
C VAL A 163 -5.97 -7.64 -31.99
N ASN A 164 -5.64 -8.93 -31.92
CA ASN A 164 -6.14 -9.93 -32.88
C ASN A 164 -7.50 -10.52 -32.48
N LYS A 165 -8.12 -10.05 -31.41
CA LYS A 165 -9.42 -10.55 -30.88
C LYS A 165 -9.42 -12.07 -30.65
N LYS A 166 -8.27 -12.62 -30.20
CA LYS A 166 -8.13 -14.04 -29.85
C LYS A 166 -8.74 -14.28 -28.48
N ASP A 167 -9.29 -15.47 -28.25
CA ASP A 167 -9.77 -15.89 -26.94
C ASP A 167 -8.60 -16.08 -25.96
N ILE A 168 -8.57 -15.25 -24.92
CA ILE A 168 -7.53 -15.26 -23.88
C ILE A 168 -7.52 -16.60 -23.11
N ALA A 169 -8.70 -17.16 -22.84
CA ALA A 169 -8.85 -18.40 -22.10
C ALA A 169 -8.30 -19.61 -22.88
N SER A 170 -8.18 -19.53 -24.21
CA SER A 170 -7.60 -20.57 -25.05
C SER A 170 -6.08 -20.68 -24.94
N VAL A 171 -5.40 -19.63 -24.43
CA VAL A 171 -3.94 -19.59 -24.27
C VAL A 171 -3.59 -19.98 -22.84
N GLU A 172 -2.97 -21.14 -22.63
CA GLU A 172 -2.74 -21.74 -21.30
C GLU A 172 -2.05 -20.78 -20.30
N GLU A 173 -1.00 -20.08 -20.74
CA GLU A 173 -0.26 -19.13 -19.91
C GLU A 173 -1.04 -17.85 -19.56
N LEU A 174 -2.09 -17.52 -20.32
CA LEU A 174 -2.92 -16.34 -20.15
C LEU A 174 -4.25 -16.59 -19.44
N LYS A 175 -4.66 -17.84 -19.24
CA LYS A 175 -5.93 -18.22 -18.60
C LYS A 175 -6.18 -17.49 -17.28
N LYS A 176 -5.12 -17.32 -16.46
CA LYS A 176 -5.19 -16.62 -15.17
C LYS A 176 -5.54 -15.14 -15.28
N HIS A 177 -5.39 -14.53 -16.47
CA HIS A 177 -5.74 -13.15 -16.77
C HIS A 177 -7.13 -12.98 -17.38
N ALA A 178 -7.79 -14.08 -17.80
CA ALA A 178 -9.03 -14.04 -18.58
C ALA A 178 -10.15 -13.25 -17.88
N ALA A 179 -10.45 -13.56 -16.63
CA ALA A 179 -11.49 -12.88 -15.86
C ALA A 179 -11.18 -11.37 -15.66
N TRP A 180 -9.92 -11.02 -15.43
CA TRP A 180 -9.49 -9.63 -15.35
C TRP A 180 -9.69 -8.90 -16.68
N VAL A 181 -9.31 -9.53 -17.79
CA VAL A 181 -9.50 -8.97 -19.13
C VAL A 181 -10.99 -8.77 -19.44
N GLU A 182 -11.83 -9.77 -19.17
CA GLU A 182 -13.28 -9.65 -19.33
C GLU A 182 -13.85 -8.49 -18.52
N GLY A 183 -13.34 -8.22 -17.34
CA GLY A 183 -13.76 -7.13 -16.47
C GLY A 183 -13.45 -5.73 -17.02
N PHE A 184 -12.35 -5.56 -17.75
CA PHE A 184 -11.98 -4.26 -18.28
C PHE A 184 -12.35 -4.04 -19.76
N LEU A 185 -12.48 -5.08 -20.57
CA LEU A 185 -12.81 -4.95 -22.00
C LEU A 185 -13.98 -4.00 -22.29
N PRO A 186 -15.10 -4.01 -21.54
CA PRO A 186 -16.22 -3.12 -21.80
C PRO A 186 -15.91 -1.64 -21.63
N LYS A 187 -14.80 -1.27 -20.98
CA LYS A 187 -14.37 0.12 -20.80
C LYS A 187 -13.81 0.72 -22.10
N TYR A 188 -13.47 -0.11 -23.09
CA TYR A 188 -12.75 0.29 -24.30
C TYR A 188 -13.55 -0.07 -25.55
N THR A 189 -13.80 0.91 -26.41
CA THR A 189 -14.57 0.72 -27.67
C THR A 189 -13.77 -0.09 -28.68
N GLU A 190 -12.46 0.15 -28.75
CA GLU A 190 -11.55 -0.53 -29.67
C GLU A 190 -10.16 -0.65 -29.06
N ILE A 191 -9.54 -1.82 -29.24
CA ILE A 191 -8.15 -2.08 -28.85
C ILE A 191 -7.34 -2.33 -30.10
N THR A 192 -6.32 -1.49 -30.31
CA THR A 192 -5.46 -1.48 -31.50
C THR A 192 -3.99 -1.63 -31.10
N GLN A 193 -3.13 -1.87 -32.09
CA GLN A 193 -1.67 -1.91 -31.86
C GLN A 193 -1.13 -0.60 -31.25
N GLU A 194 -1.79 0.52 -31.50
CA GLU A 194 -1.35 1.84 -31.04
C GLU A 194 -1.72 2.13 -29.58
N ASN A 195 -2.84 1.55 -29.08
CA ASN A 195 -3.35 1.89 -27.76
C ASN A 195 -3.25 0.74 -26.72
N VAL A 196 -2.99 -0.50 -27.16
CA VAL A 196 -3.02 -1.69 -26.29
C VAL A 196 -2.08 -1.58 -25.09
N TRP A 197 -0.89 -1.04 -25.29
CA TRP A 197 0.07 -0.89 -24.18
C TRP A 197 -0.38 0.14 -23.15
N ASN A 198 -0.91 1.27 -23.59
CA ASN A 198 -1.46 2.28 -22.67
C ASN A 198 -2.64 1.71 -21.87
N ILE A 199 -3.46 0.85 -22.49
CA ILE A 199 -4.58 0.18 -21.83
C ILE A 199 -4.04 -0.80 -20.78
N LEU A 200 -3.11 -1.69 -21.15
CA LEU A 200 -2.55 -2.69 -20.23
C LEU A 200 -1.81 -2.03 -19.06
N GLU A 201 -1.01 -1.01 -19.31
CA GLU A 201 -0.32 -0.25 -18.25
C GLU A 201 -1.31 0.37 -17.27
N LYS A 202 -2.39 0.97 -17.79
CA LYS A 202 -3.45 1.54 -16.95
C LYS A 202 -4.14 0.47 -16.11
N GLU A 203 -4.60 -0.62 -16.73
CA GLU A 203 -5.35 -1.67 -16.03
C GLU A 203 -4.48 -2.44 -15.02
N VAL A 204 -3.19 -2.68 -15.33
CA VAL A 204 -2.21 -3.20 -14.36
C VAL A 204 -2.01 -2.23 -13.20
N GLY A 205 -1.96 -0.92 -13.50
CA GLY A 205 -1.88 0.13 -12.48
C GLY A 205 -3.10 0.14 -11.55
N GLU A 206 -4.32 -0.06 -12.10
CA GLU A 206 -5.55 -0.18 -11.30
C GLU A 206 -5.53 -1.41 -10.38
N VAL A 207 -5.03 -2.56 -10.87
CA VAL A 207 -4.81 -3.76 -10.03
C VAL A 207 -3.78 -3.46 -8.94
N PHE A 208 -2.70 -2.75 -9.26
CA PHE A 208 -1.68 -2.42 -8.27
C PHE A 208 -2.20 -1.49 -7.16
N VAL A 209 -3.11 -0.56 -7.48
CA VAL A 209 -3.80 0.23 -6.44
C VAL A 209 -4.59 -0.68 -5.50
N LYS A 210 -5.32 -1.68 -6.02
CA LYS A 210 -6.05 -2.66 -5.21
C LYS A 210 -5.13 -3.50 -4.32
N VAL A 211 -3.99 -3.92 -4.87
CA VAL A 211 -2.93 -4.61 -4.13
C VAL A 211 -2.42 -3.77 -2.96
N LEU A 212 -2.25 -2.45 -3.12
CA LEU A 212 -1.87 -1.56 -2.03
C LEU A 212 -3.01 -1.35 -1.02
N GLU A 213 -4.27 -1.28 -1.49
CA GLU A 213 -5.45 -1.21 -0.62
C GLU A 213 -5.57 -2.47 0.25
N ASP A 214 -5.31 -3.66 -0.30
CA ASP A 214 -5.30 -4.92 0.47
C ASP A 214 -4.20 -4.94 1.53
N ALA A 215 -3.05 -4.36 1.22
CA ALA A 215 -1.93 -4.24 2.16
C ALA A 215 -2.14 -3.16 3.24
N GLY A 216 -3.16 -2.32 3.11
CA GLY A 216 -3.50 -1.27 4.08
C GLY A 216 -4.27 -1.80 5.29
N VAL A 217 -3.85 -1.42 6.51
CA VAL A 217 -4.50 -1.86 7.76
C VAL A 217 -5.89 -1.28 7.96
N TYR A 218 -6.15 -0.09 7.43
CA TYR A 218 -7.47 0.53 7.35
C TYR A 218 -7.83 0.68 5.88
N LYS A 219 -8.66 -0.24 5.35
CA LYS A 219 -9.03 -0.24 3.93
C LYS A 219 -9.82 1.01 3.55
N CYS A 220 -9.45 1.62 2.42
CA CYS A 220 -10.08 2.82 1.88
C CYS A 220 -11.38 2.54 1.10
N SER A 221 -12.23 1.59 1.53
CA SER A 221 -13.54 1.43 0.92
C SER A 221 -14.47 2.60 1.29
N GLU A 222 -15.37 3.02 0.39
CA GLU A 222 -16.33 4.10 0.62
C GLU A 222 -17.16 3.86 1.90
N ASP A 223 -17.57 2.61 2.16
CA ASP A 223 -18.32 2.23 3.35
C ASP A 223 -17.49 2.29 4.65
N ARG A 224 -16.17 2.21 4.57
CA ARG A 224 -15.25 2.27 5.72
C ARG A 224 -14.58 3.62 5.91
N LYS A 225 -14.72 4.57 4.98
CA LYS A 225 -14.26 5.95 5.19
C LYS A 225 -14.91 6.57 6.42
N SER A 226 -16.20 6.30 6.67
CA SER A 226 -16.90 6.77 7.88
C SER A 226 -16.38 6.10 9.16
N THR A 227 -16.05 4.82 9.13
CA THR A 227 -15.49 4.08 10.28
C THR A 227 -14.02 4.46 10.52
N ARG A 228 -13.25 4.70 9.44
CA ARG A 228 -11.87 5.18 9.50
C ARG A 228 -11.78 6.59 10.10
N LEU A 229 -12.69 7.48 9.72
CA LEU A 229 -12.77 8.84 10.30
C LEU A 229 -13.13 8.82 11.80
N ASN A 230 -13.99 7.88 12.22
CA ASN A 230 -14.48 7.83 13.59
C ASN A 230 -13.62 6.97 14.55
N SER A 231 -12.94 5.94 14.06
CA SER A 231 -12.20 5.00 14.92
C SER A 231 -10.68 5.25 14.96
N SER A 232 -10.03 5.56 13.83
CA SER A 232 -8.59 5.74 13.82
C SER A 232 -8.12 7.08 14.38
N HIS A 233 -8.93 8.15 14.21
CA HIS A 233 -8.53 9.50 14.61
C HIS A 233 -8.76 9.80 16.07
N SER A 234 -9.90 9.33 16.63
CA SER A 234 -10.17 9.51 18.05
C SER A 234 -9.33 8.58 18.93
N ARG A 235 -9.02 7.35 18.46
CA ARG A 235 -8.37 6.34 19.31
C ARG A 235 -6.85 6.38 19.29
N ILE A 236 -6.19 6.68 18.17
CA ILE A 236 -4.74 6.96 18.17
C ILE A 236 -4.48 8.29 18.89
N ALA A 237 -5.37 9.28 18.76
CA ALA A 237 -5.28 10.54 19.52
C ALA A 237 -5.69 10.40 21.00
N TYR A 238 -6.56 9.41 21.36
CA TYR A 238 -7.03 9.20 22.74
C TYR A 238 -6.36 8.02 23.46
N ALA A 239 -5.60 7.16 22.77
CA ALA A 239 -4.88 6.05 23.41
C ALA A 239 -3.56 6.47 24.09
N GLY A 240 -3.51 7.67 24.68
CA GLY A 240 -2.39 8.12 25.52
C GLY A 240 -1.34 8.96 24.80
N VAL A 241 -1.74 9.68 23.76
CA VAL A 241 -0.97 10.78 23.18
C VAL A 241 -1.55 12.10 23.63
#